data_85437c871e738c8818535d941b22ce27
#
_entry.id   85437c871e738c8818535d941b22ce27
#
_cell.length_a   1.000
_cell.length_b   1.000
_cell.length_c   1.000
_cell.angle_alpha   90.00
_cell.angle_beta   90.00
_cell.angle_gamma   90.00
#
_symmetry.space_group_name_H-M   'P 1'
#
loop_
_entity.id
_entity.type
_entity.pdbx_description
1 polymer ?
#
loop_
_entity_poly.entity_id
_entity_poly.type
_entity_poly.pdbx_seq_one_letter_code
_entity_poly.pdbx_strand_id
1 'polypeptide(L)'
;MQDDHAIKELLNAKEGEQVQFKEAKSRFDSSEAARICCALSNCGGGKLVFGISDKRPRQVVGSAAFDQPERTRKGLIDKLKVMVDFQLYEYNGKRVLVFDVVSRPLGLPVQADGVAWWYEGDSLIPMPEDVRRKIYEETGVDFSGTVCVDAKFSDIDENAIEVFRKKWIEKSGNTRLKGVESEQLLRDCEAITEEGITYAALILFGKRSAIRRFLPQAEIVFEYRSSDASGPASQREEFQSGFFSCYDRIWELINLRNDKQHYQDGFFIYDISTFNERVVREAILNAVSHRMYQMSGSIFIRQYRDRLVVESPGGFPNGITVDNILNRQSPRNRRIAEILSLCGLVERSGQGMNLIYEISIMEAKDLPDFTGTDNNFVSLTLNGLIIDKKMLSIIKKIGEERLESFSTSDFLIVNALYHENPIPESLRPRLKRLADIGVVEHIGRNKYVLARQLYAAVGKTGIHTRIVGLDRDTNKELILTHIQKNKNKGTQFKELQQVLPSLSRGEIQVLMRELKGQGKIYVEGKGAGARWFAE
;
A
#
# COMPACT_ATOMS: atom_id res chain seq x y z
N MET A 1 -19.26 42.73 -33.77
CA MET A 1 -17.80 42.43 -33.81
C MET A 1 -17.34 41.50 -32.66
N GLN A 2 -17.74 41.70 -31.39
CA GLN A 2 -17.36 40.80 -30.31
C GLN A 2 -17.99 39.40 -30.45
N ASP A 3 -19.27 39.32 -30.80
CA ASP A 3 -19.98 38.04 -31.01
C ASP A 3 -19.38 37.21 -32.14
N ASP A 4 -18.93 37.87 -33.24
CA ASP A 4 -18.32 37.16 -34.37
C ASP A 4 -16.96 36.49 -34.02
N HIS A 5 -16.21 37.10 -33.10
CA HIS A 5 -14.94 36.53 -32.67
C HIS A 5 -15.19 35.30 -31.77
N ALA A 6 -16.09 35.40 -30.79
CA ALA A 6 -16.45 34.32 -29.88
C ALA A 6 -17.02 33.10 -30.64
N ILE A 7 -17.89 33.32 -31.64
CA ILE A 7 -18.44 32.25 -32.48
C ILE A 7 -17.36 31.58 -33.32
N LYS A 8 -16.41 32.34 -33.88
CA LYS A 8 -15.28 31.76 -34.64
C LYS A 8 -14.37 30.90 -33.77
N GLU A 9 -14.14 31.29 -32.51
CA GLU A 9 -13.42 30.46 -31.56
C GLU A 9 -14.15 29.15 -31.28
N LEU A 10 -15.46 29.18 -31.02
CA LEU A 10 -16.28 28.01 -30.79
C LEU A 10 -16.31 27.07 -32.02
N LEU A 11 -16.40 27.60 -33.23
CA LEU A 11 -16.37 26.79 -34.45
C LEU A 11 -15.06 26.01 -34.63
N ASN A 12 -13.95 26.59 -34.15
CA ASN A 12 -12.61 25.97 -34.22
C ASN A 12 -12.30 25.10 -33.00
N ALA A 13 -13.03 25.22 -31.88
CA ALA A 13 -12.79 24.48 -30.65
C ALA A 13 -12.89 22.97 -30.89
N LYS A 14 -12.06 22.18 -30.18
CA LYS A 14 -12.15 20.73 -30.19
C LYS A 14 -13.20 20.29 -29.16
N GLU A 15 -14.12 19.42 -29.58
CA GLU A 15 -15.06 18.76 -28.65
C GLU A 15 -14.30 17.82 -27.73
N GLY A 16 -14.72 17.73 -26.45
CA GLY A 16 -14.06 16.92 -25.45
C GLY A 16 -14.47 17.33 -24.04
N GLU A 17 -13.59 17.10 -23.10
CA GLU A 17 -13.85 17.27 -21.66
C GLU A 17 -14.20 18.71 -21.23
N GLN A 18 -13.85 19.72 -22.03
CA GLN A 18 -14.09 21.14 -21.70
C GLN A 18 -15.10 21.85 -22.59
N VAL A 19 -15.48 21.29 -23.72
CA VAL A 19 -16.47 21.90 -24.63
C VAL A 19 -17.32 20.83 -25.27
N GLN A 20 -18.63 20.97 -25.13
CA GLN A 20 -19.63 20.08 -25.72
C GLN A 20 -20.57 20.86 -26.61
N PHE A 21 -20.87 20.31 -27.79
CA PHE A 21 -21.74 20.90 -28.78
C PHE A 21 -23.04 20.09 -28.92
N LYS A 22 -24.18 20.79 -29.02
CA LYS A 22 -25.49 20.21 -29.27
C LYS A 22 -26.25 21.07 -30.26
N GLU A 23 -26.71 20.49 -31.36
CA GLU A 23 -27.51 21.23 -32.33
C GLU A 23 -28.78 21.74 -31.69
N ALA A 24 -29.58 20.85 -31.06
CA ALA A 24 -30.77 21.14 -30.28
C ALA A 24 -31.71 22.19 -30.93
N LYS A 25 -32.05 21.98 -32.18
CA LYS A 25 -32.81 22.97 -33.02
C LYS A 25 -34.11 23.44 -32.38
N SER A 26 -34.84 22.56 -31.67
CA SER A 26 -36.12 22.89 -31.06
C SER A 26 -36.14 22.72 -29.53
N ARG A 27 -35.70 21.57 -29.01
CA ARG A 27 -35.73 21.22 -27.58
C ARG A 27 -34.50 20.42 -27.20
N PHE A 28 -34.17 20.45 -25.90
CA PHE A 28 -33.15 19.59 -25.30
C PHE A 28 -33.60 19.19 -23.88
N ASP A 29 -33.27 17.98 -23.48
CA ASP A 29 -33.65 17.47 -22.16
C ASP A 29 -32.85 18.14 -21.05
N SER A 30 -33.55 18.63 -20.03
CA SER A 30 -32.89 19.35 -18.90
C SER A 30 -32.08 18.46 -17.99
N SER A 31 -32.42 17.16 -17.88
CA SER A 31 -31.67 16.19 -17.11
C SER A 31 -30.38 15.79 -17.85
N GLU A 32 -30.44 15.66 -19.17
CA GLU A 32 -29.25 15.45 -19.99
C GLU A 32 -28.30 16.67 -19.92
N ALA A 33 -28.84 17.89 -20.02
CA ALA A 33 -28.03 19.11 -19.83
C ALA A 33 -27.35 19.14 -18.45
N ALA A 34 -28.06 18.75 -17.40
CA ALA A 34 -27.48 18.66 -16.05
C ALA A 34 -26.37 17.62 -15.95
N ARG A 35 -26.52 16.44 -16.57
CA ARG A 35 -25.46 15.40 -16.60
C ARG A 35 -24.21 15.90 -17.34
N ILE A 36 -24.39 16.56 -18.48
CA ILE A 36 -23.28 17.15 -19.24
C ILE A 36 -22.58 18.23 -18.42
N CYS A 37 -23.31 19.17 -17.82
CA CYS A 37 -22.75 20.20 -16.98
C CYS A 37 -22.05 19.62 -15.72
N CYS A 38 -22.59 18.55 -15.14
CA CYS A 38 -21.96 17.80 -14.06
C CYS A 38 -20.58 17.26 -14.49
N ALA A 39 -20.52 16.60 -15.63
CA ALA A 39 -19.26 16.04 -16.15
C ALA A 39 -18.25 17.15 -16.50
N LEU A 40 -18.69 18.24 -17.17
CA LEU A 40 -17.83 19.39 -17.44
C LEU A 40 -17.25 19.97 -16.14
N SER A 41 -18.08 20.16 -15.11
CA SER A 41 -17.62 20.64 -13.80
C SER A 41 -16.58 19.71 -13.17
N ASN A 42 -16.80 18.41 -13.24
CA ASN A 42 -15.88 17.41 -12.71
C ASN A 42 -14.56 17.34 -13.49
N CYS A 43 -14.58 17.62 -14.78
CA CYS A 43 -13.37 17.68 -15.65
C CYS A 43 -12.64 19.03 -15.63
N GLY A 44 -12.95 19.91 -14.66
CA GLY A 44 -12.24 21.18 -14.49
C GLY A 44 -12.99 22.40 -15.01
N GLY A 45 -14.27 22.27 -15.32
CA GLY A 45 -15.12 23.31 -15.89
C GLY A 45 -15.16 23.26 -17.42
N GLY A 46 -16.10 24.03 -18.02
CA GLY A 46 -16.21 24.04 -19.48
C GLY A 46 -17.50 24.65 -20.01
N LYS A 47 -17.71 24.49 -21.30
CA LYS A 47 -18.81 25.11 -22.05
C LYS A 47 -19.74 24.05 -22.66
N LEU A 48 -21.04 24.22 -22.43
CA LEU A 48 -22.09 23.49 -23.15
C LEU A 48 -22.74 24.43 -24.16
N VAL A 49 -22.55 24.14 -25.44
CA VAL A 49 -22.90 25.02 -26.56
C VAL A 49 -24.10 24.45 -27.33
N PHE A 50 -25.17 25.24 -27.49
CA PHE A 50 -26.33 24.92 -28.25
C PHE A 50 -26.43 25.79 -29.52
N GLY A 51 -26.79 25.16 -30.65
CA GLY A 51 -26.94 25.84 -31.92
C GLY A 51 -25.72 25.82 -32.83
N ILE A 52 -24.70 25.04 -32.47
CA ILE A 52 -23.57 24.70 -33.33
C ILE A 52 -23.58 23.18 -33.56
N SER A 53 -23.27 22.73 -34.79
CA SER A 53 -23.17 21.31 -35.11
C SER A 53 -21.99 20.64 -34.40
N ASP A 54 -22.19 19.43 -33.91
CA ASP A 54 -21.20 18.58 -33.26
C ASP A 54 -20.12 18.04 -34.24
N LYS A 55 -20.53 17.78 -35.52
CA LYS A 55 -19.61 17.27 -36.55
C LYS A 55 -18.82 18.36 -37.25
N ARG A 56 -17.57 18.10 -37.57
CA ARG A 56 -16.73 18.99 -38.39
C ARG A 56 -16.96 18.78 -39.88
N PRO A 57 -16.94 19.84 -40.70
CA PRO A 57 -16.78 21.25 -40.33
C PRO A 57 -18.02 21.78 -39.61
N ARG A 58 -17.83 22.41 -38.44
CA ARG A 58 -18.90 22.95 -37.64
C ARG A 58 -19.61 24.10 -38.32
N GLN A 59 -20.92 24.15 -38.18
CA GLN A 59 -21.78 25.19 -38.73
C GLN A 59 -22.72 25.72 -37.65
N VAL A 60 -23.01 27.00 -37.68
CA VAL A 60 -24.03 27.58 -36.84
C VAL A 60 -25.40 27.21 -37.44
N VAL A 61 -26.11 26.33 -36.72
CA VAL A 61 -27.45 25.86 -37.13
C VAL A 61 -28.58 26.62 -36.43
N GLY A 62 -28.29 27.23 -35.30
CA GLY A 62 -29.24 27.90 -34.41
C GLY A 62 -29.98 26.94 -33.50
N SER A 63 -30.38 27.40 -32.30
CA SER A 63 -31.11 26.62 -31.31
C SER A 63 -32.26 27.43 -30.70
N ALA A 64 -33.45 26.82 -30.59
CA ALA A 64 -34.56 27.31 -29.80
C ALA A 64 -34.67 26.64 -28.43
N ALA A 65 -33.74 25.71 -28.11
CA ALA A 65 -33.72 25.09 -26.79
C ALA A 65 -33.47 26.12 -25.69
N PHE A 66 -34.12 25.91 -24.56
CA PHE A 66 -33.99 26.77 -23.37
C PHE A 66 -34.28 28.25 -23.71
N ASP A 67 -35.50 28.52 -24.13
CA ASP A 67 -36.01 29.86 -24.46
C ASP A 67 -35.91 30.84 -23.28
N GLN A 68 -35.96 30.33 -22.05
CA GLN A 68 -35.75 31.08 -20.81
C GLN A 68 -34.41 30.65 -20.14
N PRO A 69 -33.26 31.13 -20.61
CA PRO A 69 -31.94 30.67 -20.15
C PRO A 69 -31.70 30.99 -18.69
N GLU A 70 -32.24 32.09 -18.14
CA GLU A 70 -32.15 32.43 -16.72
C GLU A 70 -32.77 31.37 -15.81
N ARG A 71 -33.97 30.89 -16.22
CA ARG A 71 -34.68 29.82 -15.48
C ARG A 71 -33.89 28.51 -15.54
N THR A 72 -33.34 28.18 -16.71
CA THR A 72 -32.52 26.98 -16.90
C THR A 72 -31.26 27.06 -16.08
N ARG A 73 -30.55 28.20 -16.10
CA ARG A 73 -29.37 28.46 -15.27
C ARG A 73 -29.67 28.21 -13.80
N LYS A 74 -30.75 28.81 -13.26
CA LYS A 74 -31.17 28.59 -11.88
C LYS A 74 -31.40 27.12 -11.58
N GLY A 75 -32.10 26.41 -12.44
CA GLY A 75 -32.37 24.97 -12.29
C GLY A 75 -31.10 24.11 -12.31
N LEU A 76 -30.10 24.48 -13.13
CA LEU A 76 -28.79 23.80 -13.16
C LEU A 76 -28.01 24.06 -11.88
N ILE A 77 -27.95 25.32 -11.39
CA ILE A 77 -27.30 25.67 -10.12
C ILE A 77 -27.93 24.94 -8.94
N ASP A 78 -29.29 24.90 -8.90
CA ASP A 78 -30.03 24.21 -7.83
C ASP A 78 -29.75 22.70 -7.81
N LYS A 79 -29.60 22.09 -8.98
CA LYS A 79 -29.30 20.65 -9.12
C LYS A 79 -27.85 20.32 -8.81
N LEU A 80 -26.91 21.08 -9.35
CA LEU A 80 -25.48 20.74 -9.34
C LEU A 80 -24.73 21.35 -8.14
N LYS A 81 -25.31 22.36 -7.50
CA LYS A 81 -24.70 23.14 -6.41
C LYS A 81 -23.35 23.80 -6.78
N VAL A 82 -23.15 24.05 -8.07
CA VAL A 82 -22.02 24.83 -8.62
C VAL A 82 -22.54 25.97 -9.48
N MET A 83 -21.71 26.99 -9.64
CA MET A 83 -22.09 28.14 -10.46
C MET A 83 -22.11 27.74 -11.94
N VAL A 84 -23.17 28.13 -12.60
CA VAL A 84 -23.34 28.04 -14.06
C VAL A 84 -23.73 29.42 -14.53
N ASP A 85 -23.05 29.94 -15.52
CA ASP A 85 -23.41 31.17 -16.20
C ASP A 85 -23.89 30.86 -17.62
N PHE A 86 -24.45 31.85 -18.32
CA PHE A 86 -24.82 31.67 -19.71
C PHE A 86 -24.52 32.92 -20.54
N GLN A 87 -24.30 32.70 -21.83
CA GLN A 87 -24.13 33.75 -22.84
C GLN A 87 -25.01 33.42 -24.05
N LEU A 88 -25.64 34.47 -24.60
CA LEU A 88 -26.43 34.39 -25.83
C LEU A 88 -25.71 35.14 -26.93
N TYR A 89 -25.51 34.47 -28.05
CA TYR A 89 -24.93 35.06 -29.26
C TYR A 89 -25.92 34.97 -30.41
N GLU A 90 -25.88 35.95 -31.29
CA GLU A 90 -26.59 35.93 -32.55
C GLU A 90 -25.60 35.98 -33.70
N TYR A 91 -25.65 35.00 -34.59
CA TYR A 91 -24.79 34.90 -35.75
C TYR A 91 -25.59 34.61 -37.02
N ASN A 92 -25.58 35.55 -37.97
CA ASN A 92 -26.38 35.47 -39.20
C ASN A 92 -27.89 35.15 -38.95
N GLY A 93 -28.50 35.81 -37.96
CA GLY A 93 -29.88 35.60 -37.56
C GLY A 93 -30.16 34.28 -36.86
N LYS A 94 -29.12 33.56 -36.40
CA LYS A 94 -29.23 32.30 -35.68
C LYS A 94 -28.77 32.44 -34.26
N ARG A 95 -29.59 31.97 -33.31
CA ARG A 95 -29.31 32.01 -31.88
C ARG A 95 -28.33 30.89 -31.49
N VAL A 96 -27.29 31.22 -30.75
CA VAL A 96 -26.37 30.29 -30.08
C VAL A 96 -26.38 30.57 -28.59
N LEU A 97 -26.67 29.53 -27.78
CA LEU A 97 -26.69 29.60 -26.33
C LEU A 97 -25.48 28.81 -25.79
N VAL A 98 -24.72 29.45 -24.91
CA VAL A 98 -23.56 28.84 -24.24
C VAL A 98 -23.79 28.85 -22.74
N PHE A 99 -23.74 27.69 -22.08
CA PHE A 99 -23.62 27.60 -20.63
C PHE A 99 -22.16 27.44 -20.25
N ASP A 100 -21.66 28.34 -19.41
CA ASP A 100 -20.34 28.32 -18.81
C ASP A 100 -20.43 27.67 -17.44
N VAL A 101 -19.78 26.53 -17.26
CA VAL A 101 -19.81 25.74 -16.03
C VAL A 101 -18.46 25.86 -15.33
N VAL A 102 -18.46 26.28 -14.07
CA VAL A 102 -17.22 26.34 -13.28
C VAL A 102 -16.73 24.96 -12.89
N SER A 103 -15.43 24.87 -12.61
CA SER A 103 -14.83 23.68 -12.01
C SER A 103 -15.52 23.31 -10.70
N ARG A 104 -15.61 22.03 -10.41
CA ARG A 104 -16.05 21.51 -9.12
C ARG A 104 -15.24 22.10 -7.95
N PRO A 105 -15.79 22.10 -6.74
CA PRO A 105 -15.00 22.38 -5.54
C PRO A 105 -13.87 21.36 -5.38
N LEU A 106 -12.75 21.82 -4.83
CA LEU A 106 -11.60 20.97 -4.57
C LEU A 106 -12.01 19.83 -3.61
N GLY A 107 -11.66 18.61 -3.92
CA GLY A 107 -11.93 17.44 -3.09
C GLY A 107 -13.38 16.92 -3.11
N LEU A 108 -14.28 17.54 -3.86
CA LEU A 108 -15.68 17.12 -3.91
C LEU A 108 -16.14 16.92 -5.35
N PRO A 109 -16.60 15.71 -5.74
CA PRO A 109 -17.21 15.50 -7.04
C PRO A 109 -18.64 16.09 -7.06
N VAL A 110 -19.00 16.75 -8.15
CA VAL A 110 -20.36 17.21 -8.42
C VAL A 110 -21.20 16.02 -8.87
N GLN A 111 -22.46 16.01 -8.47
CA GLN A 111 -23.41 14.96 -8.85
C GLN A 111 -24.66 15.56 -9.52
N ALA A 112 -25.22 14.84 -10.47
CA ALA A 112 -26.53 15.08 -11.06
C ALA A 112 -27.40 13.84 -10.84
N ASP A 113 -28.57 14.02 -10.21
CA ASP A 113 -29.51 12.94 -9.87
C ASP A 113 -28.83 11.78 -9.08
N GLY A 114 -27.91 12.11 -8.13
CA GLY A 114 -27.21 11.15 -7.28
C GLY A 114 -26.01 10.45 -7.93
N VAL A 115 -25.70 10.75 -9.20
CA VAL A 115 -24.59 10.16 -9.94
C VAL A 115 -23.56 11.23 -10.27
N ALA A 116 -22.29 10.98 -9.95
CA ALA A 116 -21.19 11.79 -10.47
C ALA A 116 -20.90 11.36 -11.91
N TRP A 117 -20.93 12.32 -12.83
CA TRP A 117 -20.66 12.10 -14.26
C TRP A 117 -19.25 12.57 -14.63
N TRP A 118 -18.67 11.91 -15.62
CA TRP A 118 -17.33 12.15 -16.11
C TRP A 118 -17.26 12.04 -17.63
N TYR A 119 -16.30 12.74 -18.25
CA TYR A 119 -15.97 12.52 -19.66
C TYR A 119 -14.72 11.67 -19.80
N GLU A 120 -14.82 10.58 -20.56
CA GLU A 120 -13.69 9.81 -21.05
C GLU A 120 -13.59 10.01 -22.56
N GLY A 121 -12.72 10.94 -22.97
CA GLY A 121 -12.73 11.45 -24.35
C GLY A 121 -14.05 12.18 -24.67
N ASP A 122 -14.83 11.64 -25.61
CA ASP A 122 -16.13 12.21 -26.04
C ASP A 122 -17.32 11.50 -25.38
N SER A 123 -17.09 10.49 -24.55
CA SER A 123 -18.13 9.66 -23.95
C SER A 123 -18.49 10.15 -22.55
N LEU A 124 -19.79 10.39 -22.32
CA LEU A 124 -20.33 10.70 -21.00
C LEU A 124 -20.59 9.41 -20.23
N ILE A 125 -19.86 9.18 -19.16
CA ILE A 125 -19.93 7.97 -18.32
C ILE A 125 -20.12 8.32 -16.84
N PRO A 126 -20.66 7.41 -16.01
CA PRO A 126 -20.51 7.52 -14.57
C PRO A 126 -19.03 7.63 -14.21
N MET A 127 -18.70 8.51 -13.26
CA MET A 127 -17.32 8.75 -12.84
C MET A 127 -16.67 7.46 -12.34
N PRO A 128 -15.51 7.04 -12.89
CA PRO A 128 -14.75 5.89 -12.39
C PRO A 128 -14.33 6.07 -10.92
N GLU A 129 -14.30 4.99 -10.16
CA GLU A 129 -13.99 5.04 -8.72
C GLU A 129 -12.54 5.52 -8.43
N ASP A 130 -11.59 5.22 -9.32
CA ASP A 130 -10.22 5.71 -9.21
C ASP A 130 -10.11 7.23 -9.39
N VAL A 131 -10.93 7.81 -10.29
CA VAL A 131 -11.04 9.27 -10.47
C VAL A 131 -11.69 9.89 -9.24
N ARG A 132 -12.78 9.30 -8.74
CA ARG A 132 -13.47 9.76 -7.53
C ARG A 132 -12.54 9.77 -6.33
N ARG A 133 -11.74 8.73 -6.15
CA ARG A 133 -10.74 8.64 -5.10
C ARG A 133 -9.70 9.76 -5.20
N LYS A 134 -9.15 10.01 -6.41
CA LYS A 134 -8.19 11.10 -6.63
C LYS A 134 -8.77 12.46 -6.25
N ILE A 135 -10.05 12.69 -6.58
CA ILE A 135 -10.75 13.93 -6.21
C ILE A 135 -10.82 14.09 -4.69
N TYR A 136 -11.20 13.05 -3.94
CA TYR A 136 -11.25 13.11 -2.48
C TYR A 136 -9.88 13.34 -1.83
N GLU A 137 -8.82 12.83 -2.45
CA GLU A 137 -7.44 12.99 -1.97
C GLU A 137 -6.82 14.36 -2.29
N GLU A 138 -7.43 15.17 -3.19
CA GLU A 138 -6.88 16.47 -3.60
C GLU A 138 -6.75 17.49 -2.47
N THR A 139 -7.65 17.48 -1.51
CA THR A 139 -7.64 18.48 -0.42
C THR A 139 -6.70 18.12 0.71
N GLY A 140 -6.23 16.88 0.80
CA GLY A 140 -5.59 16.37 2.00
C GLY A 140 -6.48 16.50 3.25
N VAL A 141 -7.78 16.76 3.08
CA VAL A 141 -8.74 16.87 4.19
C VAL A 141 -8.94 15.50 4.80
N ASP A 142 -8.67 15.42 6.08
CA ASP A 142 -8.97 14.24 6.88
C ASP A 142 -10.48 14.07 7.02
N PHE A 143 -11.06 13.15 6.25
CA PHE A 143 -12.49 12.82 6.35
C PHE A 143 -12.89 12.48 7.79
N SER A 144 -12.05 11.76 8.51
CA SER A 144 -12.37 11.32 9.87
C SER A 144 -12.48 12.50 10.87
N GLY A 145 -11.79 13.60 10.59
CA GLY A 145 -11.89 14.84 11.39
C GLY A 145 -13.09 15.71 11.06
N THR A 146 -13.83 15.44 9.98
CA THR A 146 -15.01 16.22 9.63
C THR A 146 -16.21 15.87 10.52
N VAL A 147 -17.10 16.84 10.74
CA VAL A 147 -18.28 16.70 11.61
C VAL A 147 -19.41 16.00 10.87
N CYS A 148 -20.05 15.04 11.52
CA CYS A 148 -21.31 14.44 11.08
C CYS A 148 -22.47 15.27 11.66
N VAL A 149 -23.06 16.16 10.85
CA VAL A 149 -23.97 17.22 11.28
C VAL A 149 -25.17 16.71 12.10
N ASP A 150 -25.71 15.53 11.77
CA ASP A 150 -26.90 14.97 12.43
C ASP A 150 -26.59 14.00 13.57
N ALA A 151 -25.32 13.73 13.85
CA ALA A 151 -24.91 12.82 14.92
C ALA A 151 -25.02 13.49 16.30
N LYS A 152 -25.45 12.72 17.29
CA LYS A 152 -25.62 13.16 18.66
C LYS A 152 -24.80 12.29 19.61
N PHE A 153 -24.51 12.77 20.81
CA PHE A 153 -23.80 11.97 21.82
C PHE A 153 -24.51 10.65 22.14
N SER A 154 -25.85 10.62 22.06
CA SER A 154 -26.64 9.39 22.20
C SER A 154 -26.33 8.31 21.13
N ASP A 155 -25.69 8.67 20.03
CA ASP A 155 -25.24 7.75 18.98
C ASP A 155 -23.91 7.07 19.30
N ILE A 156 -23.24 7.51 20.38
CA ILE A 156 -21.96 6.97 20.87
C ILE A 156 -22.22 5.87 21.91
N ASP A 157 -21.38 4.83 21.89
CA ASP A 157 -21.44 3.68 22.80
C ASP A 157 -20.53 3.94 24.02
N GLU A 158 -21.11 4.06 25.20
CA GLU A 158 -20.37 4.25 26.45
C GLU A 158 -19.39 3.13 26.75
N ASN A 159 -19.71 1.87 26.39
CA ASN A 159 -18.79 0.76 26.59
C ASN A 159 -17.53 0.89 25.75
N ALA A 160 -17.67 1.39 24.51
CA ALA A 160 -16.53 1.67 23.65
C ALA A 160 -15.64 2.78 24.24
N ILE A 161 -16.25 3.82 24.85
CA ILE A 161 -15.51 4.87 25.54
C ILE A 161 -14.75 4.31 26.74
N GLU A 162 -15.35 3.40 27.52
CA GLU A 162 -14.67 2.80 28.66
C GLU A 162 -13.48 1.91 28.26
N VAL A 163 -13.59 1.16 27.15
CA VAL A 163 -12.47 0.41 26.59
C VAL A 163 -11.33 1.38 26.19
N PHE A 164 -11.66 2.48 25.52
CA PHE A 164 -10.70 3.52 25.15
C PHE A 164 -10.05 4.15 26.39
N ARG A 165 -10.85 4.56 27.39
CA ARG A 165 -10.39 5.15 28.67
C ARG A 165 -9.37 4.25 29.34
N LYS A 166 -9.69 2.96 29.50
CA LYS A 166 -8.81 1.98 30.12
C LYS A 166 -7.46 1.91 29.39
N LYS A 167 -7.47 1.77 28.07
CA LYS A 167 -6.24 1.69 27.25
C LYS A 167 -5.44 3.00 27.31
N TRP A 168 -6.11 4.16 27.34
CA TRP A 168 -5.44 5.45 27.48
C TRP A 168 -4.75 5.59 28.86
N ILE A 169 -5.41 5.17 29.93
CA ILE A 169 -4.82 5.15 31.26
C ILE A 169 -3.61 4.18 31.31
N GLU A 170 -3.75 3.00 30.77
CA GLU A 170 -2.66 2.00 30.69
C GLU A 170 -1.43 2.56 29.98
N LYS A 171 -1.62 3.27 28.86
CA LYS A 171 -0.53 3.86 28.07
C LYS A 171 0.10 5.07 28.74
N SER A 172 -0.71 5.99 29.27
CA SER A 172 -0.24 7.28 29.79
C SER A 172 0.14 7.27 31.27
N GLY A 173 -0.33 6.27 32.02
CA GLY A 173 -0.22 6.27 33.49
C GLY A 173 -1.12 7.31 34.18
N ASN A 174 -1.93 8.07 33.41
CA ASN A 174 -2.76 9.16 33.95
C ASN A 174 -4.07 8.64 34.53
N THR A 175 -4.06 8.36 35.83
CA THR A 175 -5.25 7.86 36.57
C THR A 175 -6.37 8.90 36.74
N ARG A 176 -6.12 10.19 36.50
CA ARG A 176 -7.16 11.24 36.57
C ARG A 176 -8.25 11.04 35.52
N LEU A 177 -7.91 10.40 34.39
CA LEU A 177 -8.88 10.07 33.33
C LEU A 177 -10.05 9.19 33.82
N LYS A 178 -9.92 8.49 34.97
CA LYS A 178 -11.02 7.73 35.57
C LYS A 178 -12.20 8.58 35.99
N GLY A 179 -11.95 9.86 36.38
CA GLY A 179 -12.99 10.77 36.85
C GLY A 179 -13.49 11.75 35.79
N VAL A 180 -13.00 11.66 34.56
CA VAL A 180 -13.43 12.54 33.47
C VAL A 180 -14.75 12.02 32.89
N GLU A 181 -15.73 12.89 32.68
CA GLU A 181 -16.98 12.53 31.99
C GLU A 181 -16.69 12.05 30.56
N SER A 182 -17.51 11.12 30.06
CA SER A 182 -17.31 10.50 28.74
C SER A 182 -17.32 11.51 27.61
N GLU A 183 -18.22 12.49 27.63
CA GLU A 183 -18.25 13.53 26.61
C GLU A 183 -16.99 14.41 26.67
N GLN A 184 -16.54 14.79 27.86
CA GLN A 184 -15.30 15.57 28.03
C GLN A 184 -14.08 14.77 27.57
N LEU A 185 -14.01 13.48 27.87
CA LEU A 185 -12.93 12.62 27.38
C LEU A 185 -12.84 12.58 25.86
N LEU A 186 -14.00 12.56 25.18
CA LEU A 186 -14.05 12.59 23.72
C LEU A 186 -13.72 14.00 23.15
N ARG A 187 -14.00 15.07 23.91
CA ARG A 187 -13.55 16.43 23.56
C ARG A 187 -12.04 16.57 23.72
N ASP A 188 -11.48 16.03 24.78
CA ASP A 188 -10.02 16.08 25.05
C ASP A 188 -9.19 15.37 23.98
N CYS A 189 -9.75 14.37 23.31
CA CYS A 189 -9.12 13.71 22.16
C CYS A 189 -9.63 14.22 20.80
N GLU A 190 -10.40 15.31 20.79
CA GLU A 190 -10.98 15.95 19.60
C GLU A 190 -11.84 14.99 18.72
N ALA A 191 -12.39 13.94 19.31
CA ALA A 191 -13.43 13.13 18.70
C ALA A 191 -14.75 13.90 18.62
N ILE A 192 -14.96 14.82 19.57
CA ILE A 192 -16.05 15.81 19.58
C ILE A 192 -15.42 17.20 19.55
N THR A 193 -15.86 18.05 18.61
CA THR A 193 -15.44 19.44 18.46
C THR A 193 -16.54 20.40 18.95
N GLU A 194 -16.29 21.70 18.89
CA GLU A 194 -17.34 22.71 19.14
C GLU A 194 -18.48 22.62 18.12
N GLU A 195 -18.17 22.20 16.89
CA GLU A 195 -19.12 22.07 15.79
C GLU A 195 -19.95 20.77 15.88
N GLY A 196 -19.50 19.76 16.63
CA GLY A 196 -20.23 18.51 16.81
C GLY A 196 -19.36 17.25 16.82
N ILE A 197 -20.02 16.12 16.60
CA ILE A 197 -19.42 14.78 16.59
C ILE A 197 -18.72 14.53 15.26
N THR A 198 -17.44 14.15 15.30
CA THR A 198 -16.66 13.84 14.09
C THR A 198 -16.96 12.43 13.58
N TYR A 199 -16.66 12.17 12.30
CA TYR A 199 -16.72 10.80 11.78
C TYR A 199 -15.75 9.85 12.50
N ALA A 200 -14.61 10.34 13.01
CA ALA A 200 -13.72 9.55 13.84
C ALA A 200 -14.42 9.04 15.11
N ALA A 201 -15.23 9.89 15.78
CA ALA A 201 -16.00 9.47 16.93
C ALA A 201 -16.98 8.34 16.60
N LEU A 202 -17.69 8.44 15.48
CA LEU A 202 -18.61 7.40 15.03
C LEU A 202 -17.86 6.11 14.67
N ILE A 203 -16.76 6.19 13.91
CA ILE A 203 -15.97 5.03 13.49
C ILE A 203 -15.37 4.30 14.69
N LEU A 204 -14.94 5.02 15.70
CA LEU A 204 -14.28 4.42 16.87
C LEU A 204 -15.26 4.02 17.98
N PHE A 205 -16.34 4.79 18.19
CA PHE A 205 -17.22 4.64 19.35
C PHE A 205 -18.71 4.53 18.99
N GLY A 206 -19.11 4.59 17.72
CA GLY A 206 -20.51 4.66 17.31
C GLY A 206 -21.29 3.39 17.65
N LYS A 207 -22.54 3.56 18.11
CA LYS A 207 -23.50 2.47 18.23
C LYS A 207 -23.82 1.87 16.87
N ARG A 208 -24.25 0.61 16.85
CA ARG A 208 -24.65 -0.09 15.61
C ARG A 208 -25.71 0.68 14.80
N SER A 209 -26.69 1.27 15.47
CA SER A 209 -27.72 2.09 14.82
C SER A 209 -27.14 3.34 14.14
N ALA A 210 -26.16 3.99 14.76
CA ALA A 210 -25.49 5.17 14.24
C ALA A 210 -24.60 4.81 13.02
N ILE A 211 -23.82 3.74 13.11
CA ILE A 211 -23.00 3.26 11.98
C ILE A 211 -23.90 2.94 10.78
N ARG A 212 -25.01 2.22 10.99
CA ARG A 212 -25.95 1.91 9.88
C ARG A 212 -26.60 3.14 9.28
N ARG A 213 -26.82 4.18 10.07
CA ARG A 213 -27.44 5.42 9.61
C ARG A 213 -26.47 6.33 8.86
N PHE A 214 -25.28 6.54 9.41
CA PHE A 214 -24.35 7.57 8.95
C PHE A 214 -23.18 7.04 8.12
N LEU A 215 -22.76 5.79 8.38
CA LEU A 215 -21.58 5.15 7.78
C LEU A 215 -21.81 3.64 7.55
N PRO A 216 -22.85 3.25 6.79
CA PRO A 216 -23.17 1.82 6.60
C PRO A 216 -22.01 1.00 6.03
N GLN A 217 -21.08 1.67 5.33
CA GLN A 217 -19.87 1.06 4.78
C GLN A 217 -18.75 0.88 5.81
N ALA A 218 -18.82 1.49 7.00
CA ALA A 218 -17.83 1.32 8.05
C ALA A 218 -18.04 -0.01 8.80
N GLU A 219 -17.98 -1.10 8.06
CA GLU A 219 -18.17 -2.46 8.52
C GLU A 219 -16.85 -3.22 8.48
N ILE A 220 -16.65 -4.09 9.49
CA ILE A 220 -15.56 -5.07 9.51
C ILE A 220 -16.18 -6.46 9.45
N VAL A 221 -15.71 -7.31 8.55
CA VAL A 221 -16.19 -8.68 8.38
C VAL A 221 -15.03 -9.63 8.67
N PHE A 222 -15.21 -10.47 9.68
CA PHE A 222 -14.33 -11.60 9.93
C PHE A 222 -14.87 -12.85 9.26
N GLU A 223 -14.01 -13.58 8.55
CA GLU A 223 -14.31 -14.89 7.98
C GLU A 223 -13.19 -15.89 8.33
N TYR A 224 -13.59 -17.07 8.79
CA TYR A 224 -12.70 -18.22 8.80
C TYR A 224 -13.04 -19.15 7.63
N ARG A 225 -12.03 -19.52 6.86
CA ARG A 225 -12.12 -20.40 5.69
C ARG A 225 -11.19 -21.60 5.86
N SER A 226 -11.76 -22.80 5.86
CA SER A 226 -11.00 -24.04 6.00
C SER A 226 -10.22 -24.43 4.72
N SER A 227 -10.56 -23.83 3.57
CA SER A 227 -9.92 -24.06 2.28
C SER A 227 -10.00 -22.81 1.40
N ASP A 228 -9.22 -22.81 0.31
CA ASP A 228 -9.23 -21.76 -0.73
C ASP A 228 -10.41 -21.87 -1.70
N ALA A 229 -11.20 -22.92 -1.61
CA ALA A 229 -12.33 -23.14 -2.50
C ALA A 229 -13.35 -21.99 -2.36
N SER A 230 -13.88 -21.54 -3.49
CA SER A 230 -15.01 -20.61 -3.52
C SER A 230 -16.23 -21.28 -2.88
N GLY A 231 -16.78 -20.64 -1.85
CA GLY A 231 -17.93 -21.14 -1.09
C GLY A 231 -18.14 -20.33 0.16
N PRO A 232 -19.17 -20.66 0.96
CA PRO A 232 -19.42 -19.95 2.21
C PRO A 232 -18.27 -20.14 3.18
N ALA A 233 -17.98 -19.12 3.98
CA ALA A 233 -17.03 -19.22 5.08
C ALA A 233 -17.53 -20.23 6.12
N SER A 234 -16.60 -20.96 6.75
CA SER A 234 -16.93 -21.90 7.85
C SER A 234 -17.41 -21.16 9.09
N GLN A 235 -16.99 -19.91 9.26
CA GLN A 235 -17.49 -18.97 10.27
C GLN A 235 -17.42 -17.56 9.68
N ARG A 236 -18.48 -16.76 9.95
CA ARG A 236 -18.55 -15.34 9.56
C ARG A 236 -19.16 -14.54 10.70
N GLU A 237 -18.55 -13.40 11.01
CA GLU A 237 -19.05 -12.43 11.98
C GLU A 237 -18.91 -11.02 11.41
N GLU A 238 -19.98 -10.21 11.50
CA GLU A 238 -20.05 -8.86 10.93
C GLU A 238 -20.15 -7.83 12.04
N PHE A 239 -19.23 -6.88 12.05
CA PHE A 239 -19.15 -5.81 13.03
C PHE A 239 -19.56 -4.49 12.38
N GLN A 240 -20.76 -4.04 12.71
CA GLN A 240 -21.34 -2.75 12.32
C GLN A 240 -21.48 -1.85 13.55
N SER A 241 -20.40 -1.69 14.31
CA SER A 241 -20.30 -0.84 15.50
C SER A 241 -18.95 -0.16 15.56
N GLY A 242 -18.78 0.78 16.47
CA GLY A 242 -17.52 1.45 16.67
C GLY A 242 -16.37 0.47 16.94
N PHE A 243 -15.19 0.81 16.47
CA PHE A 243 -14.03 -0.10 16.47
C PHE A 243 -13.67 -0.62 17.89
N PHE A 244 -13.75 0.25 18.92
CA PHE A 244 -13.46 -0.18 20.29
C PHE A 244 -14.46 -1.20 20.84
N SER A 245 -15.67 -1.27 20.28
CA SER A 245 -16.66 -2.30 20.67
C SER A 245 -16.32 -3.69 20.11
N CYS A 246 -15.50 -3.80 19.06
CA CYS A 246 -15.21 -5.09 18.41
C CYS A 246 -13.71 -5.46 18.40
N TYR A 247 -12.82 -4.54 18.78
CA TYR A 247 -11.37 -4.69 18.67
C TYR A 247 -10.83 -5.97 19.34
N ASP A 248 -11.21 -6.24 20.58
CA ASP A 248 -10.72 -7.42 21.29
C ASP A 248 -11.45 -8.68 20.79
N ARG A 249 -12.73 -8.57 20.42
CA ARG A 249 -13.51 -9.68 19.86
C ARG A 249 -12.94 -10.22 18.56
N ILE A 250 -12.45 -9.35 17.69
CA ILE A 250 -11.80 -9.76 16.44
C ILE A 250 -10.56 -10.62 16.73
N TRP A 251 -9.74 -10.21 17.71
CA TRP A 251 -8.58 -11.01 18.11
C TRP A 251 -8.98 -12.35 18.72
N GLU A 252 -9.99 -12.39 19.59
CA GLU A 252 -10.52 -13.62 20.15
C GLU A 252 -10.91 -14.63 19.06
N LEU A 253 -11.62 -14.17 18.02
CA LEU A 253 -12.03 -15.02 16.90
C LEU A 253 -10.84 -15.59 16.15
N ILE A 254 -9.83 -14.78 15.88
CA ILE A 254 -8.59 -15.22 15.22
C ILE A 254 -7.86 -16.22 16.11
N ASN A 255 -7.78 -15.95 17.42
CA ASN A 255 -7.03 -16.75 18.36
C ASN A 255 -7.69 -18.10 18.67
N LEU A 256 -9.00 -18.27 18.41
CA LEU A 256 -9.68 -19.58 18.52
C LEU A 256 -9.03 -20.67 17.66
N ARG A 257 -8.38 -20.30 16.55
CA ARG A 257 -7.74 -21.23 15.60
C ARG A 257 -6.31 -20.78 15.29
N ASN A 258 -5.62 -20.36 16.34
CA ASN A 258 -4.24 -19.88 16.27
C ASN A 258 -3.32 -20.97 16.84
N ASP A 259 -3.05 -21.98 16.03
CA ASP A 259 -2.22 -23.12 16.41
C ASP A 259 -0.79 -22.68 16.75
N LYS A 260 -0.13 -23.42 17.64
CA LYS A 260 1.28 -23.25 17.93
C LYS A 260 2.11 -24.20 17.09
N GLN A 261 3.17 -23.69 16.50
CA GLN A 261 4.17 -24.44 15.77
C GLN A 261 5.35 -24.70 16.69
N HIS A 262 5.66 -25.97 16.89
CA HIS A 262 6.76 -26.37 17.76
C HIS A 262 8.08 -26.39 16.98
N TYR A 263 9.08 -25.73 17.51
CA TYR A 263 10.43 -25.76 17.02
C TYR A 263 11.36 -26.25 18.13
N GLN A 264 12.06 -27.36 17.89
CA GLN A 264 13.05 -27.92 18.81
C GLN A 264 14.47 -27.56 18.37
N ASP A 265 15.24 -26.97 19.27
CA ASP A 265 16.67 -26.71 19.10
C ASP A 265 17.42 -27.28 20.29
N GLY A 266 18.03 -28.45 20.10
CA GLY A 266 18.63 -29.23 21.16
C GLY A 266 17.60 -29.68 22.19
N PHE A 267 17.77 -29.26 23.45
CA PHE A 267 16.86 -29.58 24.56
C PHE A 267 15.72 -28.57 24.72
N PHE A 268 15.71 -27.49 23.96
CA PHE A 268 14.71 -26.43 24.08
C PHE A 268 13.63 -26.57 23.01
N ILE A 269 12.37 -26.40 23.43
CA ILE A 269 11.22 -26.33 22.54
C ILE A 269 10.70 -24.88 22.57
N TYR A 270 10.54 -24.30 21.40
CA TYR A 270 9.97 -22.97 21.22
C TYR A 270 8.60 -23.10 20.56
N ASP A 271 7.63 -22.41 21.15
CA ASP A 271 6.26 -22.36 20.64
C ASP A 271 6.03 -21.03 19.93
N ILE A 272 5.88 -21.07 18.61
CA ILE A 272 5.60 -19.89 17.79
C ILE A 272 4.16 -20.01 17.29
N SER A 273 3.32 -19.03 17.65
CA SER A 273 1.94 -19.00 17.17
C SER A 273 1.87 -18.79 15.66
N THR A 274 0.91 -19.42 15.01
CA THR A 274 0.67 -19.21 13.56
C THR A 274 0.45 -17.73 13.29
N PHE A 275 -0.34 -17.06 14.12
CA PHE A 275 -0.56 -15.62 14.02
C PHE A 275 -0.06 -14.91 15.28
N ASN A 276 0.91 -14.02 15.11
CA ASN A 276 1.40 -13.20 16.21
C ASN A 276 0.39 -12.09 16.51
N GLU A 277 -0.02 -11.95 17.75
CA GLU A 277 -1.03 -10.97 18.16
C GLU A 277 -0.66 -9.54 17.78
N ARG A 278 0.60 -9.13 17.99
CA ARG A 278 1.07 -7.77 17.68
C ARG A 278 0.96 -7.49 16.19
N VAL A 279 1.38 -8.45 15.36
CA VAL A 279 1.33 -8.34 13.89
C VAL A 279 -0.11 -8.24 13.39
N VAL A 280 -1.00 -9.10 13.90
CA VAL A 280 -2.42 -9.11 13.51
C VAL A 280 -3.12 -7.82 13.93
N ARG A 281 -2.90 -7.38 15.18
CA ARG A 281 -3.49 -6.13 15.67
C ARG A 281 -3.02 -4.93 14.86
N GLU A 282 -1.74 -4.87 14.51
CA GLU A 282 -1.19 -3.82 13.68
C GLU A 282 -1.79 -3.80 12.26
N ALA A 283 -1.95 -4.97 11.64
CA ALA A 283 -2.59 -5.08 10.32
C ALA A 283 -4.04 -4.58 10.33
N ILE A 284 -4.81 -4.89 11.39
CA ILE A 284 -6.20 -4.43 11.55
C ILE A 284 -6.24 -2.92 11.80
N LEU A 285 -5.37 -2.40 12.67
CA LEU A 285 -5.25 -0.96 12.96
C LEU A 285 -4.90 -0.16 11.70
N ASN A 286 -3.97 -0.68 10.89
CA ASN A 286 -3.64 -0.08 9.60
C ASN A 286 -4.84 -0.10 8.64
N ALA A 287 -5.59 -1.20 8.57
CA ALA A 287 -6.79 -1.28 7.75
C ALA A 287 -7.84 -0.24 8.17
N VAL A 288 -8.07 -0.03 9.47
CA VAL A 288 -9.03 0.97 10.01
C VAL A 288 -8.52 2.39 9.79
N SER A 289 -7.25 2.66 10.08
CA SER A 289 -6.65 4.01 10.00
C SER A 289 -6.51 4.51 8.56
N HIS A 290 -6.32 3.60 7.59
CA HIS A 290 -6.06 3.95 6.20
C HIS A 290 -7.23 3.69 5.25
N ARG A 291 -8.35 3.09 5.73
CA ARG A 291 -9.56 2.90 4.94
C ARG A 291 -10.07 4.22 4.37
N MET A 292 -10.50 4.21 3.12
CA MET A 292 -11.25 5.34 2.54
C MET A 292 -12.74 5.18 2.87
N TYR A 293 -13.20 5.88 3.92
CA TYR A 293 -14.57 5.76 4.43
C TYR A 293 -15.65 6.33 3.49
N GLN A 294 -15.27 7.11 2.49
CA GLN A 294 -16.18 7.59 1.44
C GLN A 294 -16.48 6.52 0.38
N MET A 295 -15.69 5.44 0.32
CA MET A 295 -15.92 4.33 -0.59
C MET A 295 -16.80 3.26 0.05
N SER A 296 -17.63 2.61 -0.78
CA SER A 296 -18.38 1.41 -0.41
C SER A 296 -17.44 0.21 -0.17
N GLY A 297 -17.98 -0.85 0.44
CA GLY A 297 -17.27 -2.07 0.78
C GLY A 297 -16.86 -2.12 2.24
N SER A 298 -16.59 -3.31 2.75
CA SER A 298 -16.21 -3.57 4.15
C SER A 298 -14.72 -3.84 4.26
N ILE A 299 -14.16 -3.69 5.46
CA ILE A 299 -12.86 -4.29 5.76
C ILE A 299 -13.09 -5.79 5.92
N PHE A 300 -12.37 -6.62 5.16
CA PHE A 300 -12.41 -8.07 5.32
C PHE A 300 -11.17 -8.57 6.03
N ILE A 301 -11.37 -9.43 7.02
CA ILE A 301 -10.34 -10.18 7.73
C ILE A 301 -10.63 -11.65 7.49
N ARG A 302 -9.89 -12.28 6.56
CA ARG A 302 -10.06 -13.68 6.21
C ARG A 302 -8.94 -14.51 6.80
N GLN A 303 -9.27 -15.35 7.75
CA GLN A 303 -8.35 -16.31 8.34
C GLN A 303 -8.45 -17.64 7.62
N TYR A 304 -7.30 -18.12 7.15
CA TYR A 304 -7.07 -19.49 6.71
C TYR A 304 -6.22 -20.21 7.74
N ARG A 305 -5.97 -21.49 7.53
CA ARG A 305 -5.13 -22.26 8.44
C ARG A 305 -3.67 -21.79 8.46
N ASP A 306 -3.18 -21.31 7.34
CA ASP A 306 -1.78 -20.97 7.06
C ASP A 306 -1.52 -19.48 6.85
N ARG A 307 -2.55 -18.69 6.67
CA ARG A 307 -2.43 -17.24 6.41
C ARG A 307 -3.65 -16.44 6.88
N LEU A 308 -3.43 -15.18 7.09
CA LEU A 308 -4.46 -14.17 7.35
C LEU A 308 -4.41 -13.11 6.25
N VAL A 309 -5.55 -12.83 5.62
CA VAL A 309 -5.69 -11.78 4.60
C VAL A 309 -6.54 -10.65 5.16
N VAL A 310 -6.00 -9.44 5.14
CA VAL A 310 -6.71 -8.21 5.54
C VAL A 310 -6.88 -7.33 4.32
N GLU A 311 -8.13 -7.11 3.91
CA GLU A 311 -8.47 -6.24 2.79
C GLU A 311 -9.19 -4.98 3.28
N SER A 312 -8.77 -3.82 2.78
CA SER A 312 -9.34 -2.52 3.15
C SER A 312 -9.61 -1.66 1.92
N PRO A 313 -10.82 -1.06 1.79
CA PRO A 313 -11.15 -0.19 0.66
C PRO A 313 -10.27 1.08 0.61
N GLY A 314 -9.80 1.45 -0.61
CA GLY A 314 -9.20 2.73 -0.90
C GLY A 314 -7.77 2.71 -1.44
N GLY A 315 -7.16 1.57 -1.72
CA GLY A 315 -5.79 1.46 -2.24
C GLY A 315 -4.74 2.12 -1.32
N PHE A 316 -3.48 2.18 -1.74
CA PHE A 316 -2.45 2.92 -0.99
C PHE A 316 -2.70 4.44 -1.04
N PRO A 317 -2.38 5.17 0.05
CA PRO A 317 -2.36 6.64 0.02
C PRO A 317 -1.40 7.18 -1.05
N ASN A 318 -1.64 8.41 -1.52
CA ASN A 318 -0.80 9.05 -2.53
C ASN A 318 0.69 9.07 -2.13
N GLY A 319 1.55 8.60 -3.03
CA GLY A 319 3.00 8.54 -2.83
C GLY A 319 3.48 7.39 -1.95
N ILE A 320 2.59 6.50 -1.51
CA ILE A 320 2.93 5.25 -0.82
C ILE A 320 2.90 4.09 -1.83
N THR A 321 3.94 3.27 -1.77
CA THR A 321 4.09 2.04 -2.55
C THR A 321 4.67 0.95 -1.66
N VAL A 322 4.64 -0.31 -2.09
CA VAL A 322 5.27 -1.41 -1.37
C VAL A 322 6.77 -1.16 -1.13
N ASP A 323 7.46 -0.52 -2.09
CA ASP A 323 8.90 -0.25 -1.99
C ASP A 323 9.25 0.83 -0.95
N ASN A 324 8.32 1.73 -0.62
CA ASN A 324 8.57 2.85 0.29
C ASN A 324 7.77 2.83 1.59
N ILE A 325 6.86 1.86 1.75
CA ILE A 325 5.93 1.76 2.89
C ILE A 325 6.63 1.71 4.25
N LEU A 326 7.87 1.22 4.30
CA LEU A 326 8.69 1.19 5.53
C LEU A 326 9.32 2.54 5.89
N ASN A 327 9.37 3.48 4.94
CA ASN A 327 10.11 4.75 5.07
C ASN A 327 9.21 5.98 4.96
N ARG A 328 7.96 5.81 4.52
CA ARG A 328 7.02 6.91 4.32
C ARG A 328 5.74 6.68 5.08
N GLN A 329 5.16 7.77 5.55
CA GLN A 329 3.90 7.80 6.26
C GLN A 329 2.96 8.80 5.59
N SER A 330 1.72 8.39 5.41
CA SER A 330 0.65 9.26 4.92
C SER A 330 -0.67 8.77 5.51
N PRO A 331 -1.02 9.18 6.75
CA PRO A 331 -2.27 8.76 7.36
C PRO A 331 -3.45 9.36 6.60
N ARG A 332 -4.33 8.50 6.07
CA ARG A 332 -5.55 8.94 5.39
C ARG A 332 -6.57 9.52 6.37
N ASN A 333 -6.72 8.88 7.53
CA ASN A 333 -7.62 9.30 8.60
C ASN A 333 -6.80 9.72 9.82
N ARG A 334 -6.29 10.95 9.75
CA ARG A 334 -5.36 11.48 10.76
C ARG A 334 -6.00 11.51 12.16
N ARG A 335 -7.26 11.92 12.27
CA ARG A 335 -7.98 11.97 13.55
C ARG A 335 -8.11 10.59 14.18
N ILE A 336 -8.44 9.57 13.40
CA ILE A 336 -8.48 8.18 13.89
C ILE A 336 -7.11 7.75 14.41
N ALA A 337 -6.05 7.99 13.64
CA ALA A 337 -4.69 7.61 14.03
C ALA A 337 -4.24 8.34 15.32
N GLU A 338 -4.59 9.61 15.49
CA GLU A 338 -4.30 10.39 16.69
C GLU A 338 -4.98 9.81 17.93
N ILE A 339 -6.27 9.47 17.84
CA ILE A 339 -7.03 8.86 18.96
C ILE A 339 -6.45 7.48 19.31
N LEU A 340 -6.18 6.63 18.32
CA LEU A 340 -5.58 5.32 18.54
C LEU A 340 -4.18 5.41 19.15
N SER A 341 -3.42 6.47 18.83
CA SER A 341 -2.10 6.74 19.40
C SER A 341 -2.15 7.07 20.91
N LEU A 342 -3.22 7.73 21.40
CA LEU A 342 -3.42 7.98 22.82
C LEU A 342 -3.50 6.69 23.63
N CYS A 343 -4.04 5.63 23.03
CA CYS A 343 -4.14 4.30 23.61
C CYS A 343 -2.87 3.44 23.43
N GLY A 344 -1.87 3.96 22.73
CA GLY A 344 -0.69 3.18 22.35
C GLY A 344 -0.96 2.05 21.35
N LEU A 345 -2.10 2.09 20.67
CA LEU A 345 -2.46 1.12 19.65
C LEU A 345 -1.77 1.41 18.31
N VAL A 346 -1.53 2.67 18.00
CA VAL A 346 -0.78 3.13 16.83
C VAL A 346 0.38 3.99 17.29
N GLU A 347 1.57 3.75 16.75
CA GLU A 347 2.73 4.60 16.98
C GLU A 347 2.77 5.73 15.95
N ARG A 348 2.89 6.98 16.42
CA ARG A 348 3.00 8.17 15.54
C ARG A 348 4.24 8.16 14.64
N SER A 349 5.24 7.36 14.98
CA SER A 349 6.50 7.25 14.24
C SER A 349 6.41 6.40 12.97
N GLY A 350 5.23 5.80 12.65
CA GLY A 350 5.03 4.96 11.46
C GLY A 350 5.80 3.65 11.47
N GLN A 351 6.07 3.12 12.64
CA GLN A 351 6.81 1.87 12.80
C GLN A 351 5.93 0.61 12.69
N GLY A 352 4.63 0.77 12.44
CA GLY A 352 3.69 -0.34 12.40
C GLY A 352 4.03 -1.38 11.33
N MET A 353 4.27 -0.94 10.10
CA MET A 353 4.70 -1.85 9.04
C MET A 353 6.08 -2.45 9.34
N ASN A 354 6.99 -1.66 9.92
CA ASN A 354 8.30 -2.14 10.34
C ASN A 354 8.16 -3.32 11.33
N LEU A 355 7.29 -3.18 12.34
CA LEU A 355 6.99 -4.25 13.30
C LEU A 355 6.52 -5.53 12.61
N ILE A 356 5.63 -5.44 11.60
CA ILE A 356 5.14 -6.60 10.86
C ILE A 356 6.30 -7.33 10.16
N TYR A 357 7.16 -6.59 9.44
CA TYR A 357 8.32 -7.16 8.76
C TYR A 357 9.32 -7.78 9.75
N GLU A 358 9.65 -7.07 10.82
CA GLU A 358 10.59 -7.52 11.85
C GLU A 358 10.15 -8.84 12.49
N ILE A 359 8.91 -8.90 12.97
CA ILE A 359 8.38 -10.11 13.60
C ILE A 359 8.28 -11.27 12.59
N SER A 360 7.89 -11.01 11.34
CA SER A 360 7.87 -12.05 10.30
C SER A 360 9.25 -12.68 10.12
N ILE A 361 10.30 -11.86 10.05
CA ILE A 361 11.68 -12.36 9.93
C ILE A 361 12.13 -13.07 11.21
N MET A 362 11.83 -12.51 12.38
CA MET A 362 12.20 -13.11 13.68
C MET A 362 11.53 -14.48 13.90
N GLU A 363 10.32 -14.66 13.41
CA GLU A 363 9.57 -15.92 13.48
C GLU A 363 9.81 -16.83 12.27
N ALA A 364 10.74 -16.45 11.37
CA ALA A 364 11.08 -17.16 10.14
C ALA A 364 9.87 -17.50 9.27
N LYS A 365 8.94 -16.57 9.18
CA LYS A 365 7.78 -16.57 8.29
C LYS A 365 8.07 -15.78 7.02
N ASP A 366 7.26 -15.97 5.98
CA ASP A 366 7.32 -15.12 4.80
C ASP A 366 7.06 -13.65 5.15
N LEU A 367 7.66 -12.77 4.37
CA LEU A 367 7.40 -11.33 4.48
C LEU A 367 5.93 -11.02 4.14
N PRO A 368 5.39 -9.90 4.68
CA PRO A 368 4.06 -9.44 4.31
C PRO A 368 3.93 -9.31 2.80
N ASP A 369 2.85 -9.84 2.23
CA ASP A 369 2.58 -9.80 0.80
C ASP A 369 1.39 -8.88 0.50
N PHE A 370 1.58 -7.98 -0.47
CA PHE A 370 0.58 -7.04 -0.95
C PHE A 370 0.06 -7.38 -2.35
N THR A 371 0.32 -8.60 -2.82
CA THR A 371 -0.22 -9.10 -4.09
C THR A 371 -1.75 -9.05 -4.06
N GLY A 372 -2.35 -8.50 -5.11
CA GLY A 372 -3.80 -8.25 -5.15
C GLY A 372 -4.22 -6.85 -4.71
N THR A 373 -3.28 -6.01 -4.24
CA THR A 373 -3.55 -4.59 -4.00
C THR A 373 -3.72 -3.86 -5.34
N ASP A 374 -4.76 -3.06 -5.43
CA ASP A 374 -5.04 -2.20 -6.58
C ASP A 374 -5.40 -0.77 -6.14
N ASN A 375 -5.95 0.00 -7.05
CA ASN A 375 -6.39 1.37 -6.77
C ASN A 375 -7.62 1.43 -5.84
N ASN A 376 -8.37 0.36 -5.67
CA ASN A 376 -9.62 0.32 -4.91
C ASN A 376 -9.46 -0.36 -3.56
N PHE A 377 -8.51 -1.27 -3.42
CA PHE A 377 -8.30 -2.06 -2.21
C PHE A 377 -6.82 -2.23 -1.91
N VAL A 378 -6.47 -2.17 -0.62
CA VAL A 378 -5.21 -2.73 -0.12
C VAL A 378 -5.51 -4.14 0.36
N SER A 379 -4.75 -5.12 -0.17
CA SER A 379 -4.79 -6.51 0.28
C SER A 379 -3.46 -6.87 0.94
N LEU A 380 -3.48 -7.14 2.23
CA LEU A 380 -2.31 -7.57 3.00
C LEU A 380 -2.46 -9.03 3.40
N THR A 381 -1.57 -9.89 2.92
CA THR A 381 -1.46 -11.28 3.34
C THR A 381 -0.33 -11.45 4.36
N LEU A 382 -0.66 -12.00 5.50
CA LEU A 382 0.25 -12.39 6.57
C LEU A 382 0.36 -13.90 6.60
N ASN A 383 1.50 -14.45 6.21
CA ASN A 383 1.77 -15.87 6.25
C ASN A 383 2.06 -16.33 7.69
N GLY A 384 1.39 -17.39 8.12
CA GLY A 384 1.46 -17.90 9.48
C GLY A 384 2.49 -19.00 9.68
N LEU A 385 2.85 -19.75 8.63
CA LEU A 385 3.74 -20.89 8.75
C LEU A 385 5.21 -20.51 8.80
N ILE A 386 5.96 -21.21 9.63
CA ILE A 386 7.43 -21.14 9.64
C ILE A 386 7.94 -21.82 8.38
N ILE A 387 8.59 -21.06 7.50
CA ILE A 387 9.11 -21.56 6.21
C ILE A 387 10.50 -22.15 6.33
N ASP A 388 11.35 -21.59 7.16
CA ASP A 388 12.72 -22.09 7.35
C ASP A 388 13.14 -22.08 8.83
N LYS A 389 13.05 -23.23 9.47
CA LYS A 389 13.48 -23.43 10.87
C LYS A 389 14.94 -23.06 11.12
N LYS A 390 15.79 -23.11 10.09
CA LYS A 390 17.23 -22.74 10.23
C LYS A 390 17.39 -21.22 10.40
N MET A 391 16.49 -20.42 9.85
CA MET A 391 16.48 -18.97 10.09
C MET A 391 16.30 -18.64 11.57
N LEU A 392 15.45 -19.40 12.30
CA LEU A 392 15.30 -19.25 13.74
C LEU A 392 16.62 -19.46 14.49
N SER A 393 17.42 -20.46 14.08
CA SER A 393 18.75 -20.68 14.68
C SER A 393 19.70 -19.52 14.41
N ILE A 394 19.63 -18.87 13.26
CA ILE A 394 20.43 -17.68 12.95
C ILE A 394 20.00 -16.50 13.84
N ILE A 395 18.70 -16.20 13.92
CA ILE A 395 18.17 -15.13 14.76
C ILE A 395 18.61 -15.32 16.21
N LYS A 396 18.46 -16.55 16.74
CA LYS A 396 18.92 -16.89 18.08
C LYS A 396 20.44 -16.69 18.26
N LYS A 397 21.24 -17.07 17.26
CA LYS A 397 22.71 -16.93 17.32
C LYS A 397 23.17 -15.48 17.29
N ILE A 398 22.41 -14.58 16.66
CA ILE A 398 22.66 -13.14 16.72
C ILE A 398 22.47 -12.65 18.17
N GLY A 399 21.49 -13.20 18.90
CA GLY A 399 21.25 -12.94 20.33
C GLY A 399 20.35 -11.73 20.57
N GLU A 400 19.58 -11.76 21.67
CA GLU A 400 18.57 -10.76 22.01
C GLU A 400 19.15 -9.36 22.12
N GLU A 401 20.27 -9.17 22.87
CA GLU A 401 20.91 -7.86 23.06
C GLU A 401 21.29 -7.17 21.75
N ARG A 402 21.72 -7.95 20.73
CA ARG A 402 22.05 -7.39 19.41
C ARG A 402 20.78 -7.08 18.61
N LEU A 403 19.77 -7.95 18.68
CA LEU A 403 18.49 -7.78 17.97
C LEU A 403 17.74 -6.53 18.45
N GLU A 404 17.78 -6.18 19.74
CA GLU A 404 17.20 -4.95 20.27
C GLU A 404 17.76 -3.69 19.61
N SER A 405 19.01 -3.76 19.13
CA SER A 405 19.65 -2.66 18.42
C SER A 405 19.37 -2.63 16.91
N PHE A 406 18.68 -3.65 16.37
CA PHE A 406 18.40 -3.75 14.94
C PHE A 406 17.25 -2.82 14.54
N SER A 407 17.39 -2.26 13.36
CA SER A 407 16.28 -1.66 12.64
C SER A 407 15.69 -2.67 11.66
N THR A 408 14.51 -2.41 11.14
CA THR A 408 13.87 -3.19 10.07
C THR A 408 14.83 -3.43 8.89
N SER A 409 15.62 -2.41 8.53
CA SER A 409 16.65 -2.54 7.47
C SER A 409 17.70 -3.60 7.79
N ASP A 410 18.10 -3.74 9.05
CA ASP A 410 19.07 -4.75 9.47
C ASP A 410 18.48 -6.16 9.36
N PHE A 411 17.22 -6.35 9.78
CA PHE A 411 16.50 -7.62 9.60
C PHE A 411 16.33 -7.99 8.12
N LEU A 412 15.99 -7.03 7.26
CA LEU A 412 15.86 -7.25 5.83
C LEU A 412 17.19 -7.64 5.18
N ILE A 413 18.30 -7.05 5.60
CA ILE A 413 19.63 -7.43 5.12
C ILE A 413 19.97 -8.87 5.54
N VAL A 414 19.73 -9.24 6.80
CA VAL A 414 19.98 -10.61 7.29
C VAL A 414 19.12 -11.61 6.50
N ASN A 415 17.85 -11.31 6.30
CA ASN A 415 16.94 -12.15 5.52
C ASN A 415 17.39 -12.29 4.05
N ALA A 416 17.77 -11.18 3.41
CA ALA A 416 18.24 -11.19 2.03
C ALA A 416 19.53 -12.02 1.87
N LEU A 417 20.51 -11.80 2.76
CA LEU A 417 21.78 -12.56 2.72
C LEU A 417 21.59 -14.04 3.00
N TYR A 418 20.68 -14.40 3.91
CA TYR A 418 20.37 -15.79 4.22
C TYR A 418 19.75 -16.55 3.04
N HIS A 419 18.87 -15.90 2.30
CA HIS A 419 18.22 -16.45 1.11
C HIS A 419 19.01 -16.22 -0.19
N GLU A 420 20.25 -15.72 -0.10
CA GLU A 420 21.11 -15.40 -1.25
C GLU A 420 20.47 -14.38 -2.23
N ASN A 421 19.55 -13.55 -1.73
CA ASN A 421 18.89 -12.50 -2.51
C ASN A 421 19.74 -11.23 -2.62
N PRO A 422 19.62 -10.46 -3.71
CA PRO A 422 20.34 -9.18 -3.83
C PRO A 422 19.86 -8.17 -2.79
N ILE A 423 20.81 -7.45 -2.18
CA ILE A 423 20.52 -6.39 -1.21
C ILE A 423 20.14 -5.12 -1.98
N PRO A 424 18.94 -4.55 -1.72
CA PRO A 424 18.55 -3.27 -2.30
C PRO A 424 19.58 -2.16 -2.02
N GLU A 425 19.77 -1.27 -2.99
CA GLU A 425 20.75 -0.17 -2.90
C GLU A 425 20.50 0.72 -1.67
N SER A 426 19.25 0.97 -1.34
CA SER A 426 18.82 1.76 -0.17
C SER A 426 19.27 1.18 1.18
N LEU A 427 19.50 -0.13 1.26
CA LEU A 427 19.92 -0.82 2.49
C LEU A 427 21.44 -0.92 2.64
N ARG A 428 22.22 -0.72 1.58
CA ARG A 428 23.68 -0.86 1.60
C ARG A 428 24.44 -0.01 2.63
N PRO A 429 24.01 1.24 2.96
CA PRO A 429 24.68 2.02 3.98
C PRO A 429 24.73 1.34 5.37
N ARG A 430 23.81 0.42 5.64
CA ARG A 430 23.76 -0.32 6.92
C ARG A 430 24.76 -1.47 7.02
N LEU A 431 25.28 -1.96 5.90
CA LEU A 431 26.17 -3.12 5.85
C LEU A 431 27.44 -2.94 6.67
N LYS A 432 28.01 -1.73 6.70
CA LYS A 432 29.21 -1.43 7.50
C LYS A 432 28.94 -1.68 8.98
N ARG A 433 27.83 -1.14 9.52
CA ARG A 433 27.44 -1.36 10.92
C ARG A 433 27.26 -2.84 11.24
N LEU A 434 26.58 -3.59 10.36
CA LEU A 434 26.39 -5.03 10.56
C LEU A 434 27.71 -5.81 10.50
N ALA A 435 28.67 -5.34 9.73
CA ALA A 435 30.03 -5.91 9.72
C ALA A 435 30.77 -5.59 11.03
N ASP A 436 30.69 -4.36 11.53
CA ASP A 436 31.33 -3.93 12.77
C ASP A 436 30.84 -4.73 13.99
N ILE A 437 29.56 -5.11 14.01
CA ILE A 437 28.99 -5.97 15.06
C ILE A 437 29.12 -7.48 14.78
N GLY A 438 29.77 -7.87 13.68
CA GLY A 438 30.09 -9.27 13.37
C GLY A 438 28.90 -10.11 12.93
N VAL A 439 27.87 -9.51 12.35
CA VAL A 439 26.70 -10.20 11.77
C VAL A 439 26.92 -10.51 10.29
N VAL A 440 27.62 -9.63 9.58
CA VAL A 440 28.00 -9.84 8.18
C VAL A 440 29.51 -9.76 8.00
N GLU A 441 30.01 -10.34 6.93
CA GLU A 441 31.41 -10.28 6.51
C GLU A 441 31.51 -9.65 5.13
N HIS A 442 32.46 -8.75 4.94
CA HIS A 442 32.80 -8.16 3.65
C HIS A 442 33.83 -9.03 2.93
N ILE A 443 33.48 -9.61 1.78
CA ILE A 443 34.29 -10.61 1.08
C ILE A 443 34.86 -10.14 -0.26
N GLY A 444 34.66 -8.90 -0.63
CA GLY A 444 35.16 -8.34 -1.87
C GLY A 444 34.38 -7.11 -2.32
N ARG A 445 34.77 -6.51 -3.43
CA ARG A 445 34.15 -5.27 -3.90
C ARG A 445 32.61 -5.38 -3.96
N ASN A 446 31.92 -4.71 -3.03
CA ASN A 446 30.47 -4.71 -2.87
C ASN A 446 29.82 -6.08 -2.58
N LYS A 447 30.58 -7.07 -2.10
CA LYS A 447 30.04 -8.39 -1.73
C LYS A 447 30.06 -8.55 -0.22
N TYR A 448 28.89 -8.94 0.31
CA TYR A 448 28.69 -9.21 1.73
C TYR A 448 27.98 -10.56 1.89
N VAL A 449 28.29 -11.25 2.98
CA VAL A 449 27.67 -12.53 3.38
C VAL A 449 27.40 -12.48 4.88
N LEU A 450 26.57 -13.38 5.38
CA LEU A 450 26.43 -13.58 6.81
C LEU A 450 27.75 -14.09 7.39
N ALA A 451 28.04 -13.71 8.63
CA ALA A 451 29.24 -14.18 9.31
C ALA A 451 29.31 -15.72 9.38
N ARG A 452 30.52 -16.28 9.24
CA ARG A 452 30.75 -17.73 9.20
C ARG A 452 30.10 -18.49 10.37
N GLN A 453 30.14 -17.89 11.58
CA GLN A 453 29.53 -18.47 12.77
C GLN A 453 28.00 -18.65 12.65
N LEU A 454 27.30 -17.80 11.89
CA LEU A 454 25.88 -17.90 11.64
C LEU A 454 25.57 -19.05 10.67
N TYR A 455 26.37 -19.22 9.60
CA TYR A 455 26.25 -20.39 8.74
C TYR A 455 26.59 -21.70 9.47
N ALA A 456 27.55 -21.68 10.41
CA ALA A 456 27.88 -22.83 11.21
C ALA A 456 26.71 -23.27 12.11
N ALA A 457 25.96 -22.32 12.68
CA ALA A 457 24.80 -22.59 13.53
C ALA A 457 23.71 -23.39 12.80
N VAL A 458 23.65 -23.31 11.47
CA VAL A 458 22.63 -23.99 10.63
C VAL A 458 23.19 -25.14 9.79
N GLY A 459 24.44 -25.55 10.04
CA GLY A 459 25.09 -26.60 9.27
C GLY A 459 25.38 -26.27 7.80
N LYS A 460 25.37 -24.96 7.45
CA LYS A 460 25.59 -24.45 6.10
C LYS A 460 26.99 -23.88 5.87
N THR A 461 28.02 -24.32 6.61
CA THR A 461 29.41 -23.84 6.46
C THR A 461 29.93 -23.98 5.04
N GLY A 462 29.52 -25.02 4.32
CA GLY A 462 29.86 -25.21 2.91
C GLY A 462 29.33 -24.09 2.00
N ILE A 463 28.21 -23.44 2.35
CA ILE A 463 27.68 -22.28 1.60
C ILE A 463 28.59 -21.09 1.82
N HIS A 464 28.96 -20.79 3.05
CA HIS A 464 29.91 -19.72 3.37
C HIS A 464 31.21 -19.91 2.59
N THR A 465 31.80 -21.10 2.66
CA THR A 465 33.02 -21.44 1.92
C THR A 465 32.84 -21.33 0.39
N ARG A 466 31.66 -21.71 -0.13
CA ARG A 466 31.36 -21.56 -1.56
C ARG A 466 31.26 -20.10 -2.01
N ILE A 467 30.68 -19.23 -1.19
CA ILE A 467 30.46 -17.81 -1.53
C ILE A 467 31.73 -16.98 -1.29
N VAL A 468 32.38 -17.18 -0.16
CA VAL A 468 33.63 -16.49 0.23
C VAL A 468 34.82 -16.96 -0.62
N GLY A 469 34.76 -18.20 -1.08
CA GLY A 469 35.89 -18.90 -1.63
C GLY A 469 36.78 -19.47 -0.53
N LEU A 470 37.68 -20.33 -0.95
CA LEU A 470 38.79 -20.80 -0.12
C LEU A 470 39.90 -19.75 -0.11
N ASP A 471 40.79 -19.81 0.85
CA ASP A 471 41.97 -18.96 0.81
C ASP A 471 42.77 -19.17 -0.48
N ARG A 472 43.64 -18.21 -0.79
CA ARG A 472 44.35 -18.16 -2.08
C ARG A 472 45.15 -19.45 -2.36
N ASP A 473 45.75 -20.01 -1.35
CA ASP A 473 46.61 -21.21 -1.50
C ASP A 473 45.77 -22.45 -1.64
N THR A 474 44.66 -22.59 -0.91
CA THR A 474 43.69 -23.68 -1.10
C THR A 474 43.02 -23.62 -2.49
N ASN A 475 42.72 -22.43 -2.98
CA ASN A 475 42.20 -22.27 -4.35
C ASN A 475 43.20 -22.71 -5.41
N LYS A 476 44.49 -22.41 -5.22
CA LYS A 476 45.59 -22.91 -6.07
C LYS A 476 45.71 -24.45 -6.03
N GLU A 477 45.60 -25.01 -4.82
CA GLU A 477 45.67 -26.46 -4.62
C GLU A 477 44.50 -27.19 -5.30
N LEU A 478 43.27 -26.63 -5.23
CA LEU A 478 42.13 -27.19 -5.95
C LEU A 478 42.31 -27.14 -7.47
N ILE A 479 42.81 -26.02 -8.01
CA ILE A 479 43.15 -25.89 -9.43
C ILE A 479 44.15 -26.95 -9.80
N LEU A 480 45.23 -27.07 -9.04
CA LEU A 480 46.31 -28.04 -9.32
C LEU A 480 45.82 -29.48 -9.25
N THR A 481 45.05 -29.82 -8.21
CA THR A 481 44.48 -31.16 -8.05
C THR A 481 43.53 -31.50 -9.20
N HIS A 482 42.71 -30.56 -9.65
CA HIS A 482 41.82 -30.79 -10.80
C HIS A 482 42.60 -31.01 -12.11
N ILE A 483 43.63 -30.20 -12.35
CA ILE A 483 44.51 -30.35 -13.51
C ILE A 483 45.25 -31.68 -13.45
N GLN A 484 45.76 -32.07 -12.28
CA GLN A 484 46.45 -33.37 -12.08
C GLN A 484 45.52 -34.56 -12.33
N LYS A 485 44.27 -34.52 -11.90
CA LYS A 485 43.26 -35.55 -12.17
C LYS A 485 42.95 -35.70 -13.68
N ASN A 486 43.12 -34.64 -14.44
CA ASN A 486 42.85 -34.59 -15.87
C ASN A 486 44.12 -34.65 -16.74
N LYS A 487 45.21 -35.18 -16.22
CA LYS A 487 46.54 -35.24 -16.89
C LYS A 487 46.49 -35.67 -18.36
N ASN A 488 45.65 -36.67 -18.67
CA ASN A 488 45.60 -37.26 -20.03
C ASN A 488 44.79 -36.43 -21.03
N LYS A 489 43.89 -35.55 -20.58
CA LYS A 489 43.00 -34.80 -21.47
C LYS A 489 43.29 -33.28 -21.43
N GLY A 490 44.02 -32.82 -20.43
CA GLY A 490 44.21 -31.41 -20.12
C GLY A 490 42.92 -30.73 -19.75
N THR A 491 42.98 -29.71 -18.88
CA THR A 491 41.82 -28.98 -18.33
C THR A 491 41.57 -27.70 -19.11
N GLN A 492 40.32 -27.47 -19.52
CA GLN A 492 39.92 -26.19 -20.13
C GLN A 492 39.62 -25.16 -19.04
N PHE A 493 39.80 -23.89 -19.40
CA PHE A 493 39.50 -22.77 -18.46
C PHE A 493 38.06 -22.79 -17.94
N LYS A 494 37.08 -23.18 -18.77
CA LYS A 494 35.67 -23.30 -18.41
C LYS A 494 35.41 -24.32 -17.29
N GLU A 495 36.17 -25.39 -17.25
CA GLU A 495 36.09 -26.40 -16.20
C GLU A 495 36.60 -25.84 -14.86
N LEU A 496 37.68 -25.05 -14.89
CA LEU A 496 38.17 -24.36 -13.69
C LEU A 496 37.19 -23.35 -13.10
N GLN A 497 36.38 -22.71 -13.92
CA GLN A 497 35.28 -21.87 -13.45
C GLN A 497 34.18 -22.66 -12.73
N GLN A 498 33.99 -23.93 -13.10
CA GLN A 498 33.06 -24.81 -12.37
C GLN A 498 33.66 -25.31 -11.05
N VAL A 499 34.99 -25.50 -10.99
CA VAL A 499 35.70 -25.89 -9.77
C VAL A 499 35.70 -24.76 -8.73
N LEU A 500 35.84 -23.52 -9.19
CA LEU A 500 35.91 -22.32 -8.35
C LEU A 500 34.81 -21.31 -8.75
N PRO A 501 33.52 -21.61 -8.51
CA PRO A 501 32.40 -20.79 -8.95
C PRO A 501 32.33 -19.43 -8.22
N SER A 502 33.00 -19.31 -7.08
CA SER A 502 33.09 -18.07 -6.28
C SER A 502 34.05 -17.03 -6.86
N LEU A 503 34.99 -17.46 -7.72
CA LEU A 503 35.99 -16.58 -8.31
C LEU A 503 35.59 -16.08 -9.69
N SER A 504 35.87 -14.80 -9.95
CA SER A 504 35.74 -14.23 -11.30
C SER A 504 36.78 -14.83 -12.24
N ARG A 505 36.50 -14.74 -13.57
CA ARG A 505 37.42 -15.17 -14.60
C ARG A 505 38.83 -14.55 -14.44
N GLY A 506 38.88 -13.27 -14.05
CA GLY A 506 40.16 -12.58 -13.84
C GLY A 506 40.95 -13.12 -12.66
N GLU A 507 40.28 -13.43 -11.56
CA GLU A 507 40.90 -14.01 -10.34
C GLU A 507 41.47 -15.39 -10.62
N ILE A 508 40.71 -16.26 -11.30
CA ILE A 508 41.21 -17.59 -11.72
C ILE A 508 42.43 -17.45 -12.64
N GLN A 509 42.42 -16.48 -13.58
CA GLN A 509 43.58 -16.25 -14.45
C GLN A 509 44.82 -15.78 -13.68
N VAL A 510 44.65 -15.02 -12.59
CA VAL A 510 45.77 -14.63 -11.71
C VAL A 510 46.35 -15.85 -11.00
N LEU A 511 45.50 -16.71 -10.42
CA LEU A 511 45.94 -17.94 -9.76
C LEU A 511 46.65 -18.90 -10.73
N MET A 512 46.14 -19.02 -11.95
CA MET A 512 46.76 -19.83 -13.00
C MET A 512 48.11 -19.30 -13.43
N ARG A 513 48.28 -17.94 -13.52
CA ARG A 513 49.58 -17.31 -13.81
C ARG A 513 50.62 -17.59 -12.71
N GLU A 514 50.17 -17.56 -11.46
CA GLU A 514 51.07 -17.86 -10.31
C GLU A 514 51.50 -19.33 -10.31
N LEU A 515 50.57 -20.26 -10.51
CA LEU A 515 50.87 -21.68 -10.61
C LEU A 515 51.82 -21.98 -11.78
N LYS A 516 51.63 -21.33 -12.92
CA LYS A 516 52.55 -21.40 -14.06
C LYS A 516 53.90 -20.79 -13.74
N GLY A 517 53.96 -19.64 -13.08
CA GLY A 517 55.20 -19.00 -12.63
C GLY A 517 55.98 -19.86 -11.61
N GLN A 518 55.28 -20.72 -10.84
CA GLN A 518 55.86 -21.69 -9.91
C GLN A 518 56.29 -22.99 -10.59
N GLY A 519 56.12 -23.15 -11.90
CA GLY A 519 56.45 -24.36 -12.63
C GLY A 519 55.55 -25.54 -12.31
N LYS A 520 54.36 -25.33 -11.76
CA LYS A 520 53.42 -26.42 -11.38
C LYS A 520 52.44 -26.81 -12.46
N ILE A 521 52.21 -25.92 -13.43
CA ILE A 521 51.32 -26.11 -14.56
C ILE A 521 51.86 -25.48 -15.83
N TYR A 522 51.50 -26.04 -16.98
CA TYR A 522 51.80 -25.44 -18.28
C TYR A 522 50.55 -25.46 -19.18
N VAL A 523 50.57 -24.73 -20.27
CA VAL A 523 49.45 -24.59 -21.20
C VAL A 523 49.85 -24.99 -22.60
N GLU A 524 48.98 -25.75 -23.25
CA GLU A 524 49.07 -26.13 -24.65
C GLU A 524 47.93 -25.50 -25.44
N GLY A 525 48.24 -25.00 -26.62
CA GLY A 525 47.27 -24.30 -27.49
C GLY A 525 47.09 -22.83 -27.19
N LYS A 526 46.22 -22.15 -27.96
CA LYS A 526 45.92 -20.72 -27.82
C LYS A 526 44.42 -20.48 -27.83
N GLY A 527 43.97 -19.41 -27.19
CA GLY A 527 42.57 -18.95 -27.19
C GLY A 527 41.64 -19.84 -26.36
N ALA A 528 40.37 -19.97 -26.78
CA ALA A 528 39.33 -20.68 -26.03
C ALA A 528 39.54 -22.19 -25.96
N GLY A 529 40.34 -22.78 -26.85
CA GLY A 529 40.69 -24.18 -26.88
C GLY A 529 41.95 -24.57 -26.10
N ALA A 530 42.63 -23.61 -25.47
CA ALA A 530 43.84 -23.87 -24.68
C ALA A 530 43.54 -24.85 -23.54
N ARG A 531 44.47 -25.80 -23.31
CA ARG A 531 44.37 -26.79 -22.24
C ARG A 531 45.55 -26.68 -21.29
N TRP A 532 45.28 -26.85 -20.03
CA TRP A 532 46.25 -26.75 -18.94
C TRP A 532 46.59 -28.14 -18.43
N PHE A 533 47.87 -28.36 -18.18
CA PHE A 533 48.45 -29.64 -17.72
C PHE A 533 49.29 -29.36 -16.48
N ALA A 534 49.40 -30.35 -15.60
CA ALA A 534 50.33 -30.30 -14.48
C ALA A 534 51.72 -30.81 -14.96
N GLU A 535 52.76 -30.14 -14.48
CA GLU A 535 54.15 -30.60 -14.66
C GLU A 535 54.47 -31.85 -13.86
#